data_1d8fcda1187bd82e17f9a7e482465f5a
#
_entry.id   1d8fcda1187bd82e17f9a7e482465f5a
#
_cell.length_a   1.000
_cell.length_b   1.000
_cell.length_c   1.000
_cell.angle_alpha   90.00
_cell.angle_beta   90.00
_cell.angle_gamma   90.00
#
_symmetry.space_group_name_H-M   'P 1'
#
loop_
_entity.id
_entity.type
_entity.pdbx_description
1 polymer ?
#
loop_
_entity_poly.entity_id
_entity_poly.type
_entity_poly.pdbx_seq_one_letter_code
_entity_poly.pdbx_strand_id
1 'polypeptide(L)'
;MSHWDELFRENILDHYRHPRHHGTLEKPDITYEDANPLCGDRLRMDFRVQDDRIAEVRFSGTGCSISQASASMLCEKLQGMSLEDAKKISREDMLEMLGIELGPVRLKCGLLALKTMKAGLYGIDRWPDEDEKP
;
A
#
# COMPACT_ATOMS: atom_id res chain seq x y z
N MET A 1 -17.92 15.11 14.09
CA MET A 1 -16.78 14.23 13.78
C MET A 1 -16.27 13.62 15.07
N SER A 2 -15.98 12.34 15.05
CA SER A 2 -15.54 11.68 16.27
C SER A 2 -14.08 11.99 16.55
N HIS A 3 -13.66 11.80 17.79
CA HIS A 3 -12.29 11.93 18.21
C HIS A 3 -11.38 10.97 17.43
N TRP A 4 -11.89 9.77 17.14
CA TRP A 4 -11.12 8.77 16.40
C TRP A 4 -10.83 9.22 14.96
N ASP A 5 -11.77 9.90 14.33
CA ASP A 5 -11.57 10.41 12.97
C ASP A 5 -10.43 11.41 12.92
N GLU A 6 -10.33 12.25 13.93
CA GLU A 6 -9.24 13.23 14.01
C GLU A 6 -7.88 12.55 14.14
N LEU A 7 -7.81 11.52 15.00
CA LEU A 7 -6.57 10.79 15.20
C LEU A 7 -6.12 10.07 13.93
N PHE A 8 -7.06 9.46 13.23
CA PHE A 8 -6.71 8.77 11.98
C PHE A 8 -6.26 9.76 10.91
N ARG A 9 -6.90 10.91 10.82
CA ARG A 9 -6.49 11.94 9.87
C ARG A 9 -5.10 12.46 10.17
N GLU A 10 -4.78 12.67 11.43
CA GLU A 10 -3.45 13.10 11.84
C GLU A 10 -2.42 12.05 11.49
N ASN A 11 -2.75 10.77 11.67
CA ASN A 11 -1.86 9.68 11.33
C ASN A 11 -1.58 9.65 9.82
N ILE A 12 -2.61 9.84 9.01
CA ILE A 12 -2.45 9.91 7.56
C ILE A 12 -1.53 11.06 7.16
N LEU A 13 -1.76 12.23 7.75
CA LEU A 13 -0.92 13.40 7.45
C LEU A 13 0.52 13.20 7.88
N ASP A 14 0.73 12.55 9.01
CA ASP A 14 2.07 12.25 9.49
C ASP A 14 2.80 11.33 8.51
N HIS A 15 2.14 10.26 8.07
CA HIS A 15 2.74 9.36 7.10
C HIS A 15 2.99 10.03 5.74
N TYR A 16 2.13 10.96 5.39
CA TYR A 16 2.32 11.71 4.15
C TYR A 16 3.52 12.66 4.24
N ARG A 17 3.64 13.36 5.35
CA ARG A 17 4.73 14.33 5.55
C ARG A 17 6.06 13.66 5.84
N HIS A 18 6.02 12.53 6.52
CA HIS A 18 7.20 11.78 6.95
C HIS A 18 7.05 10.31 6.57
N PRO A 19 7.07 10.01 5.27
CA PRO A 19 6.82 8.64 4.82
C PRO A 19 7.93 7.69 5.30
N ARG A 20 7.50 6.53 5.78
CA ARG A 20 8.40 5.45 6.18
C ARG A 20 8.65 4.55 4.98
N HIS A 21 9.88 4.04 4.88
CA HIS A 21 10.23 3.14 3.79
C HIS A 21 10.16 3.77 2.39
N HIS A 22 10.32 5.09 2.32
CA HIS A 22 10.31 5.78 1.04
C HIS A 22 11.64 5.60 0.32
N GLY A 23 11.58 5.33 -0.98
CA GLY A 23 12.77 5.19 -1.79
C GLY A 23 12.71 3.94 -2.66
N THR A 24 13.87 3.50 -3.12
CA THR A 24 14.01 2.30 -3.94
C THR A 24 15.06 1.39 -3.33
N LEU A 25 15.00 0.11 -3.69
CA LEU A 25 16.03 -0.85 -3.28
C LEU A 25 16.95 -1.13 -4.46
N GLU A 26 18.24 -1.34 -4.16
CA GLU A 26 19.15 -1.85 -5.15
C GLU A 26 18.91 -3.34 -5.29
N LYS A 27 18.76 -3.80 -6.53
CA LYS A 27 18.56 -5.21 -6.84
C LYS A 27 17.44 -5.85 -6.01
N PRO A 28 16.22 -5.32 -6.11
CA PRO A 28 15.12 -5.93 -5.39
C PRO A 28 14.80 -7.31 -5.96
N ASP A 29 14.29 -8.19 -5.10
CA ASP A 29 13.84 -9.51 -5.54
C ASP A 29 12.50 -9.40 -6.28
N ILE A 30 11.67 -8.48 -5.85
CA ILE A 30 10.37 -8.23 -6.47
C ILE A 30 10.22 -6.72 -6.62
N THR A 31 9.78 -6.30 -7.80
CA THR A 31 9.44 -4.91 -8.04
C THR A 31 8.19 -4.86 -8.89
N TYR A 32 7.31 -3.91 -8.58
CA TYR A 32 6.09 -3.74 -9.35
C TYR A 32 5.65 -2.29 -9.26
N GLU A 33 5.15 -1.79 -10.39
CA GLU A 33 4.63 -0.42 -10.46
C GLU A 33 3.21 -0.46 -10.97
N ASP A 34 2.34 0.33 -10.37
CA ASP A 34 0.96 0.44 -10.81
C ASP A 34 0.52 1.90 -10.71
N ALA A 35 -0.57 2.20 -11.35
CA ALA A 35 -1.10 3.55 -11.42
C ALA A 35 -2.61 3.56 -11.31
N ASN A 36 -3.13 4.65 -10.78
CA ASN A 36 -4.57 4.88 -10.75
C ASN A 36 -4.85 5.97 -11.79
N PRO A 37 -5.42 5.61 -12.95
CA PRO A 37 -5.62 6.59 -14.01
C PRO A 37 -6.63 7.68 -13.65
N LEU A 38 -7.50 7.44 -12.68
CA LEU A 38 -8.52 8.41 -12.28
C LEU A 38 -7.93 9.62 -11.58
N CYS A 39 -6.88 9.43 -10.80
CA CYS A 39 -6.27 10.53 -10.05
C CYS A 39 -4.79 10.73 -10.37
N GLY A 40 -4.26 9.98 -11.31
CA GLY A 40 -2.87 10.13 -11.72
C GLY A 40 -1.84 9.63 -10.71
N ASP A 41 -2.29 8.93 -9.68
CA ASP A 41 -1.37 8.35 -8.71
C ASP A 41 -0.57 7.22 -9.35
N ARG A 42 0.70 7.12 -8.96
CA ARG A 42 1.58 6.07 -9.46
C ARG A 42 2.46 5.61 -8.32
N LEU A 43 2.50 4.31 -8.08
CA LEU A 43 3.30 3.73 -7.02
C LEU A 43 4.17 2.60 -7.55
N ARG A 44 5.39 2.57 -7.06
CA ARG A 44 6.31 1.45 -7.27
C ARG A 44 6.66 0.89 -5.90
N MET A 45 6.68 -0.43 -5.78
CA MET A 45 7.09 -1.10 -4.54
C MET A 45 8.21 -2.08 -4.86
N ASP A 46 9.26 -2.01 -4.07
CA ASP A 46 10.43 -2.87 -4.18
C ASP A 46 10.51 -3.72 -2.91
N PHE A 47 10.77 -5.01 -3.10
CA PHE A 47 10.86 -5.95 -1.98
C PHE A 47 12.15 -6.74 -2.05
N ARG A 48 12.77 -6.94 -0.90
CA ARG A 48 13.83 -7.91 -0.75
C ARG A 48 13.30 -9.03 0.12
N VAL A 49 13.44 -10.26 -0.36
CA VAL A 49 12.86 -11.44 0.28
C VAL A 49 13.96 -12.33 0.81
N GLN A 50 13.80 -12.82 2.04
CA GLN A 50 14.73 -13.73 2.65
C GLN A 50 13.97 -14.72 3.51
N ASP A 51 14.17 -16.01 3.27
CA ASP A 51 13.49 -17.09 4.02
C ASP A 51 11.97 -16.94 4.00
N ASP A 52 11.42 -16.63 2.82
CA ASP A 52 9.98 -16.43 2.61
C ASP A 52 9.39 -15.27 3.42
N ARG A 53 10.23 -14.35 3.85
CA ARG A 53 9.81 -13.15 4.56
C ARG A 53 10.25 -11.91 3.83
N ILE A 54 9.51 -10.84 4.01
CA ILE A 54 9.87 -9.54 3.45
C ILE A 54 10.95 -8.94 4.35
N ALA A 55 12.20 -9.04 3.91
CA ALA A 55 13.32 -8.52 4.68
C ALA A 55 13.36 -7.00 4.62
N GLU A 56 13.07 -6.45 3.45
CA GLU A 56 12.99 -5.00 3.24
C GLU A 56 11.92 -4.69 2.23
N VAL A 57 11.27 -3.55 2.40
CA VAL A 57 10.29 -3.03 1.45
C VAL A 57 10.44 -1.52 1.36
N ARG A 58 10.32 -0.99 0.15
CA ARG A 58 10.36 0.44 -0.11
C ARG A 58 9.29 0.78 -1.13
N PHE A 59 8.83 2.02 -1.08
CA PHE A 59 7.91 2.51 -2.10
C PHE A 59 8.39 3.86 -2.63
N SER A 60 8.00 4.15 -3.85
CA SER A 60 8.28 5.44 -4.48
C SER A 60 7.15 5.75 -5.44
N GLY A 61 7.12 6.98 -5.94
CA GLY A 61 6.11 7.40 -6.88
C GLY A 61 5.53 8.74 -6.54
N THR A 62 4.42 9.08 -7.21
CA THR A 62 3.73 10.34 -7.02
C THR A 62 2.25 10.07 -6.78
N GLY A 63 1.60 10.97 -6.07
CA GLY A 63 0.19 10.81 -5.82
C GLY A 63 -0.31 11.71 -4.71
N CYS A 64 -1.59 11.56 -4.39
CA CYS A 64 -2.22 12.36 -3.35
C CYS A 64 -1.79 11.89 -1.96
N SER A 65 -2.18 12.66 -0.96
CA SER A 65 -1.81 12.34 0.43
C SER A 65 -2.30 10.95 0.86
N ILE A 66 -3.47 10.53 0.38
CA ILE A 66 -4.04 9.23 0.74
C ILE A 66 -3.20 8.09 0.18
N SER A 67 -2.83 8.15 -1.11
CA SER A 67 -2.05 7.06 -1.71
C SER A 67 -0.66 6.98 -1.09
N GLN A 68 -0.03 8.12 -0.83
CA GLN A 68 1.31 8.14 -0.23
C GLN A 68 1.28 7.64 1.21
N ALA A 69 0.31 8.09 1.99
CA ALA A 69 0.17 7.65 3.37
C ALA A 69 -0.14 6.15 3.46
N SER A 70 -1.03 5.67 2.58
CA SER A 70 -1.37 4.25 2.52
C SER A 70 -0.15 3.40 2.24
N ALA A 71 0.68 3.82 1.29
CA ALA A 71 1.91 3.09 0.96
C ALA A 71 2.86 3.05 2.14
N SER A 72 3.03 4.18 2.82
CA SER A 72 3.88 4.27 4.01
C SER A 72 3.40 3.33 5.11
N MET A 73 2.11 3.36 5.42
CA MET A 73 1.53 2.50 6.46
C MET A 73 1.66 1.03 6.10
N LEU A 74 1.39 0.70 4.84
CA LEU A 74 1.46 -0.69 4.39
C LEU A 74 2.88 -1.21 4.46
N CYS A 75 3.86 -0.43 4.02
CA CYS A 75 5.26 -0.83 4.09
C CYS A 75 5.69 -1.10 5.52
N GLU A 76 5.25 -0.26 6.44
CA GLU A 76 5.56 -0.44 7.85
C GLU A 76 5.04 -1.77 8.38
N LYS A 77 3.84 -2.14 7.95
CA LYS A 77 3.24 -3.42 8.34
C LYS A 77 3.94 -4.60 7.67
N LEU A 78 4.35 -4.44 6.43
CA LEU A 78 4.93 -5.54 5.64
C LEU A 78 6.33 -5.93 6.06
N GLN A 79 7.11 -5.00 6.58
CA GLN A 79 8.49 -5.30 6.92
C GLN A 79 8.58 -6.41 7.97
N GLY A 80 9.29 -7.48 7.64
CA GLY A 80 9.43 -8.63 8.52
C GLY A 80 8.31 -9.66 8.44
N MET A 81 7.27 -9.36 7.66
CA MET A 81 6.12 -10.26 7.53
C MET A 81 6.43 -11.39 6.55
N SER A 82 5.84 -12.56 6.77
CA SER A 82 5.96 -13.65 5.80
C SER A 82 5.23 -13.30 4.51
N LEU A 83 5.67 -13.86 3.39
CA LEU A 83 5.00 -13.64 2.12
C LEU A 83 3.56 -14.12 2.15
N GLU A 84 3.30 -15.24 2.82
CA GLU A 84 1.95 -15.77 2.94
C GLU A 84 1.03 -14.82 3.68
N ASP A 85 1.48 -14.30 4.81
CA ASP A 85 0.67 -13.37 5.59
C ASP A 85 0.45 -12.07 4.82
N ALA A 86 1.47 -11.60 4.11
CA ALA A 86 1.33 -10.39 3.30
C ALA A 86 0.26 -10.56 2.23
N LYS A 87 0.22 -11.72 1.60
CA LYS A 87 -0.78 -12.00 0.56
C LYS A 87 -2.20 -12.05 1.10
N LYS A 88 -2.36 -12.28 2.40
CA LYS A 88 -3.68 -12.35 3.03
C LYS A 88 -4.24 -11.01 3.47
N ILE A 89 -3.45 -9.96 3.41
CA ILE A 89 -3.95 -8.62 3.77
C ILE A 89 -5.08 -8.26 2.82
N SER A 90 -6.24 -7.97 3.39
CA SER A 90 -7.45 -7.70 2.62
C SER A 90 -7.69 -6.20 2.45
N ARG A 91 -8.68 -5.89 1.59
CA ARG A 91 -9.16 -4.51 1.44
C ARG A 91 -9.60 -3.95 2.78
N GLU A 92 -10.34 -4.77 3.53
CA GLU A 92 -10.86 -4.38 4.85
C GLU A 92 -9.72 -4.07 5.79
N ASP A 93 -8.66 -4.87 5.78
CA ASP A 93 -7.48 -4.60 6.61
C ASP A 93 -6.86 -3.25 6.27
N MET A 94 -6.73 -2.96 4.98
CA MET A 94 -6.17 -1.69 4.54
C MET A 94 -7.05 -0.52 4.94
N LEU A 95 -8.36 -0.66 4.77
CA LEU A 95 -9.30 0.39 5.12
C LEU A 95 -9.33 0.64 6.63
N GLU A 96 -9.18 -0.41 7.42
CA GLU A 96 -9.07 -0.27 8.87
C GLU A 96 -7.82 0.49 9.27
N MET A 97 -6.71 0.25 8.58
CA MET A 97 -5.47 0.98 8.86
C MET A 97 -5.63 2.47 8.60
N LEU A 98 -6.33 2.82 7.52
CA LEU A 98 -6.59 4.22 7.20
C LEU A 98 -7.59 4.83 8.18
N GLY A 99 -8.59 4.06 8.57
CA GLY A 99 -9.49 4.41 9.64
C GLY A 99 -10.47 5.54 9.36
N ILE A 100 -10.57 6.01 8.12
CA ILE A 100 -11.51 7.05 7.74
C ILE A 100 -12.35 6.58 6.56
N GLU A 101 -13.52 7.16 6.41
CA GLU A 101 -14.37 6.89 5.25
C GLU A 101 -13.82 7.60 4.03
N LEU A 102 -13.78 6.88 2.93
CA LEU A 102 -13.28 7.41 1.67
C LEU A 102 -14.37 7.35 0.61
N GLY A 103 -14.52 8.43 -0.15
CA GLY A 103 -15.41 8.44 -1.30
C GLY A 103 -14.86 7.55 -2.41
N PRO A 104 -15.65 7.33 -3.49
CA PRO A 104 -15.27 6.37 -4.54
C PRO A 104 -13.90 6.62 -5.17
N VAL A 105 -13.54 7.86 -5.41
CA VAL A 105 -12.25 8.17 -6.03
C VAL A 105 -11.12 7.94 -5.04
N ARG A 106 -11.28 8.45 -3.82
CA ARG A 106 -10.25 8.31 -2.80
C ARG A 106 -10.07 6.88 -2.33
N LEU A 107 -11.12 6.08 -2.41
CA LEU A 107 -11.04 4.67 -2.10
C LEU A 107 -10.00 3.99 -3.00
N LYS A 108 -9.98 4.33 -4.27
CA LYS A 108 -8.99 3.77 -5.20
C LYS A 108 -7.58 4.25 -4.85
N CYS A 109 -7.45 5.50 -4.42
CA CYS A 109 -6.15 6.01 -3.96
C CYS A 109 -5.69 5.25 -2.73
N GLY A 110 -6.59 5.00 -1.78
CA GLY A 110 -6.25 4.28 -0.55
C GLY A 110 -5.90 2.82 -0.76
N LEU A 111 -6.38 2.22 -1.83
CA LEU A 111 -6.14 0.81 -2.12
C LEU A 111 -5.02 0.57 -3.13
N LEU A 112 -4.48 1.62 -3.73
CA LEU A 112 -3.46 1.46 -4.76
C LEU A 112 -2.22 0.73 -4.24
N ALA A 113 -1.76 1.05 -3.04
CA ALA A 113 -0.59 0.40 -2.45
C ALA A 113 -0.84 -1.09 -2.26
N LEU A 114 -2.01 -1.45 -1.75
CA LEU A 114 -2.37 -2.86 -1.56
C LEU A 114 -2.41 -3.60 -2.89
N LYS A 115 -3.02 -2.99 -3.89
CA LYS A 115 -3.09 -3.57 -5.22
C LYS A 115 -1.69 -3.78 -5.81
N THR A 116 -0.83 -2.78 -5.69
CA THR A 116 0.55 -2.85 -6.18
C THR A 116 1.32 -3.99 -5.48
N MET A 117 1.20 -4.07 -4.18
CA MET A 117 1.85 -5.11 -3.39
C MET A 117 1.39 -6.49 -3.81
N LYS A 118 0.08 -6.69 -3.92
CA LYS A 118 -0.46 -8.00 -4.28
C LYS A 118 -0.07 -8.41 -5.69
N ALA A 119 -0.12 -7.49 -6.64
CA ALA A 119 0.29 -7.79 -8.00
C ALA A 119 1.76 -8.21 -8.04
N GLY A 120 2.61 -7.52 -7.30
CA GLY A 120 4.03 -7.87 -7.22
C GLY A 120 4.27 -9.23 -6.58
N LEU A 121 3.62 -9.49 -5.46
CA LEU A 121 3.82 -10.74 -4.73
C LEU A 121 3.23 -11.95 -5.44
N TYR A 122 2.10 -11.78 -6.10
CA TYR A 122 1.50 -12.86 -6.88
C TYR A 122 2.17 -13.03 -8.24
N GLY A 123 2.85 -12.00 -8.72
CA GLY A 123 3.50 -12.05 -10.03
C GLY A 123 2.51 -12.07 -11.19
N ILE A 124 1.35 -11.47 -11.02
CA ILE A 124 0.31 -11.42 -12.04
C ILE A 124 -0.15 -9.98 -12.27
N ASP A 125 -0.76 -9.74 -13.43
CA ASP A 125 -1.20 -8.41 -13.81
C ASP A 125 -2.40 -7.93 -13.02
N ARG A 126 -3.15 -8.84 -12.47
CA ARG A 126 -4.28 -8.51 -11.62
C ARG A 126 -4.32 -9.45 -10.43
N TRP A 127 -4.84 -8.95 -9.35
CA TRP A 127 -4.95 -9.72 -8.13
C TRP A 127 -6.31 -10.41 -8.04
N PRO A 128 -6.38 -11.51 -7.28
CA PRO A 128 -7.60 -12.32 -7.25
C PRO A 128 -8.86 -11.56 -6.86
N ASP A 129 -8.74 -10.59 -5.97
CA ASP A 129 -9.90 -9.84 -5.50
C ASP A 129 -10.61 -9.07 -6.62
N GLU A 130 -9.91 -8.72 -7.68
CA GLU A 130 -10.53 -8.02 -8.80
C GLU A 130 -11.53 -8.88 -9.54
N ASP A 131 -11.30 -10.18 -9.57
CA ASP A 131 -12.20 -11.10 -10.21
C ASP A 131 -13.47 -11.34 -9.41
N GLU A 132 -13.41 -11.14 -8.12
CA GLU A 132 -14.52 -11.37 -7.22
C GLU A 132 -15.38 -10.15 -7.00
N LYS A 133 -14.90 -9.00 -7.41
CA LYS A 133 -15.64 -7.77 -7.22
C LYS A 133 -16.90 -7.74 -8.04
N PRO A 134 -18.00 -7.39 -7.41
CA PRO A 134 -19.23 -7.13 -8.14
C PRO A 134 -19.08 -5.91 -9.01
#